data_058d32bd00380d243af27e93aa78ef6d
#
_entry.id   058d32bd00380d243af27e93aa78ef6d
#
_cell.length_a   1.000
_cell.length_b   1.000
_cell.length_c   1.000
_cell.angle_alpha   90.00
_cell.angle_beta   90.00
_cell.angle_gamma   90.00
#
_symmetry.space_group_name_H-M   'P 1'
#
loop_
_entity.id
_entity.type
_entity.pdbx_description
1 polymer ?
#
loop_
_entity_poly.entity_id
_entity_poly.type
_entity_poly.pdbx_seq_one_letter_code
_entity_poly.pdbx_strand_id
1 'polypeptide(L)'
;SVAFTAMEPNFTYTIADLGQAKFEGSPLAVVGHPISHSVSPAMHNAAIAKMRLIDSRFNNWAYYRFDIAPEDFAQAIKLFHEDNFFGLNLTIPHKVNAMGLIHGVSADAEQMGAANTLVWGEHGYDGFNTDGFGLKKGLKEDLGIELKNKTVILLGSGGAARAAAVQCLLDGCAKIYISNRSLER
;
A
#
# COMPACT_ATOMS: atom_id res chain seq x y z
N SER A 1 26.71 23.35 9.89
CA SER A 1 25.47 22.71 10.39
C SER A 1 24.39 22.86 9.33
N VAL A 2 24.06 21.78 8.63
CA VAL A 2 22.89 21.75 7.76
C VAL A 2 21.67 21.77 8.68
N ALA A 3 20.88 22.84 8.62
CA ALA A 3 19.63 22.92 9.35
C ALA A 3 18.71 21.82 8.80
N PHE A 4 18.39 20.81 9.61
CA PHE A 4 17.39 19.83 9.27
C PHE A 4 16.02 20.52 9.27
N THR A 5 15.49 20.78 8.09
CA THR A 5 14.11 21.23 7.93
C THR A 5 13.23 20.04 8.28
N ALA A 6 12.28 20.22 9.21
CA ALA A 6 11.31 19.17 9.53
C ALA A 6 10.61 18.72 8.24
N MET A 7 10.55 17.41 8.01
CA MET A 7 9.98 16.85 6.80
C MET A 7 8.47 17.12 6.75
N GLU A 8 7.99 17.70 5.64
CA GLU A 8 6.58 18.06 5.48
C GLU A 8 5.77 16.85 4.95
N PRO A 9 4.79 16.37 5.72
CA PRO A 9 4.01 15.18 5.30
C PRO A 9 3.25 15.33 3.99
N ASN A 10 2.89 16.55 3.61
CA ASN A 10 2.15 16.82 2.36
C ASN A 10 3.05 16.99 1.13
N PHE A 11 4.35 17.04 1.31
CA PHE A 11 5.31 17.08 0.23
C PHE A 11 5.35 15.72 -0.50
N THR A 12 5.71 15.72 -1.78
CA THR A 12 5.96 14.50 -2.54
C THR A 12 7.45 14.27 -2.65
N TYR A 13 7.94 13.27 -1.93
CA TYR A 13 9.35 12.87 -1.93
C TYR A 13 9.64 11.91 -3.07
N THR A 14 10.92 11.75 -3.37
CA THR A 14 11.44 10.86 -4.41
C THR A 14 12.51 9.93 -3.81
N ILE A 15 13.06 9.02 -4.61
CA ILE A 15 14.15 8.15 -4.18
C ILE A 15 15.40 8.96 -3.75
N ALA A 16 15.62 10.14 -4.33
CA ALA A 16 16.75 10.99 -3.96
C ALA A 16 16.68 11.50 -2.51
N ASP A 17 15.50 11.54 -1.91
CA ASP A 17 15.30 11.98 -0.54
C ASP A 17 15.58 10.86 0.48
N LEU A 18 15.49 9.58 0.06
CA LEU A 18 15.81 8.43 0.89
C LEU A 18 17.34 8.35 1.12
N GLY A 19 17.76 8.06 2.34
CA GLY A 19 19.17 7.97 2.72
C GLY A 19 19.87 9.34 2.88
N GLN A 20 19.26 10.44 2.44
CA GLN A 20 19.80 11.81 2.59
C GLN A 20 19.08 12.61 3.66
N ALA A 21 17.77 12.47 3.73
CA ALA A 21 16.93 13.09 4.74
C ALA A 21 16.72 12.15 5.92
N LYS A 22 16.64 12.70 7.15
CA LYS A 22 16.24 11.89 8.31
C LYS A 22 14.74 11.98 8.52
N PHE A 23 14.07 10.86 8.33
CA PHE A 23 12.69 10.67 8.73
C PHE A 23 12.67 10.15 10.16
N GLU A 24 12.43 11.05 11.12
CA GLU A 24 12.51 10.71 12.54
C GLU A 24 11.30 9.89 13.02
N GLY A 25 11.51 9.13 14.08
CA GLY A 25 10.45 8.38 14.77
C GLY A 25 10.04 7.10 14.05
N SER A 26 8.73 6.93 13.83
CA SER A 26 8.15 5.78 13.11
C SER A 26 7.51 6.28 11.82
N PRO A 27 8.28 6.52 10.77
CA PRO A 27 7.75 7.02 9.51
C PRO A 27 6.94 5.94 8.79
N LEU A 28 5.85 6.38 8.17
CA LEU A 28 4.99 5.61 7.29
C LEU A 28 4.93 6.30 5.93
N ALA A 29 4.66 5.57 4.87
CA ALA A 29 4.49 6.19 3.57
C ALA A 29 3.48 5.49 2.66
N VAL A 30 2.93 6.24 1.71
CA VAL A 30 2.37 5.69 0.47
C VAL A 30 3.38 5.82 -0.66
N VAL A 31 3.55 4.76 -1.42
CA VAL A 31 4.49 4.67 -2.54
C VAL A 31 3.76 4.29 -3.82
N GLY A 32 3.95 5.07 -4.87
CA GLY A 32 3.32 4.85 -6.18
C GLY A 32 3.97 5.72 -7.27
N HIS A 33 3.47 5.62 -8.51
CA HIS A 33 3.92 6.45 -9.63
C HIS A 33 2.85 6.52 -10.73
N PRO A 34 2.35 7.74 -11.08
CA PRO A 34 2.45 9.00 -10.33
C PRO A 34 1.58 8.98 -9.07
N ILE A 35 1.96 9.71 -8.02
CA ILE A 35 1.30 9.66 -6.70
C ILE A 35 0.89 11.03 -6.15
N SER A 36 1.21 12.13 -6.85
CA SER A 36 1.03 13.50 -6.35
C SER A 36 -0.37 13.83 -5.83
N HIS A 37 -1.40 13.19 -6.38
CA HIS A 37 -2.80 13.41 -6.01
C HIS A 37 -3.31 12.52 -4.87
N SER A 38 -2.46 11.67 -4.28
CA SER A 38 -2.87 10.80 -3.18
C SER A 38 -3.28 11.60 -1.95
N VAL A 39 -4.46 11.32 -1.44
CA VAL A 39 -5.01 11.89 -0.19
C VAL A 39 -4.58 11.11 1.06
N SER A 40 -3.86 10.00 0.89
CA SER A 40 -3.44 9.14 2.00
C SER A 40 -2.66 9.89 3.08
N PRO A 41 -1.70 10.80 2.79
CA PRO A 41 -1.02 11.54 3.84
C PRO A 41 -1.96 12.38 4.69
N ALA A 42 -2.90 13.10 4.09
CA ALA A 42 -3.86 13.93 4.82
C ALA A 42 -4.74 13.07 5.74
N MET A 43 -5.26 11.96 5.22
CA MET A 43 -6.12 11.03 5.97
C MET A 43 -5.36 10.38 7.13
N HIS A 44 -4.20 9.78 6.87
CA HIS A 44 -3.43 9.07 7.90
C HIS A 44 -2.86 10.02 8.95
N ASN A 45 -2.35 11.20 8.58
CA ASN A 45 -1.85 12.16 9.56
C ASN A 45 -2.95 12.74 10.43
N ALA A 46 -4.17 12.93 9.90
CA ALA A 46 -5.33 13.31 10.70
C ALA A 46 -5.69 12.21 11.73
N ALA A 47 -5.65 10.94 11.32
CA ALA A 47 -5.86 9.81 12.23
C ALA A 47 -4.75 9.74 13.29
N ILE A 48 -3.48 9.84 12.90
CA ILE A 48 -2.33 9.85 13.82
C ILE A 48 -2.46 10.97 14.84
N ALA A 49 -2.87 12.18 14.42
CA ALA A 49 -3.09 13.30 15.33
C ALA A 49 -4.16 13.01 16.40
N LYS A 50 -5.22 12.28 16.06
CA LYS A 50 -6.23 11.80 17.02
C LYS A 50 -5.66 10.72 17.94
N MET A 51 -4.90 9.78 17.40
CA MET A 51 -4.31 8.69 18.17
C MET A 51 -3.29 9.19 19.20
N ARG A 52 -2.52 10.22 18.89
CA ARG A 52 -1.59 10.88 19.83
C ARG A 52 -2.26 11.38 21.11
N LEU A 53 -3.53 11.79 21.04
CA LEU A 53 -4.28 12.26 22.19
C LEU A 53 -4.66 11.14 23.16
N ILE A 54 -4.63 9.90 22.71
CA ILE A 54 -5.08 8.72 23.44
C ILE A 54 -3.88 7.85 23.87
N ASP A 55 -2.84 7.80 23.01
CA ASP A 55 -1.72 6.88 23.19
C ASP A 55 -0.40 7.54 22.74
N SER A 56 0.49 7.71 23.71
CA SER A 56 1.80 8.35 23.50
C SER A 56 2.72 7.59 22.54
N ARG A 57 2.47 6.31 22.27
CA ARG A 57 3.23 5.53 21.27
C ARG A 57 3.18 6.15 19.88
N PHE A 58 2.12 6.93 19.56
CA PHE A 58 1.96 7.59 18.28
C PHE A 58 2.59 8.98 18.18
N ASN A 59 3.27 9.47 19.25
CA ASN A 59 3.81 10.83 19.28
C ASN A 59 4.79 11.11 18.13
N ASN A 60 5.59 10.11 17.73
CA ASN A 60 6.63 10.24 16.71
C ASN A 60 6.25 9.58 15.37
N TRP A 61 4.96 9.35 15.14
CA TRP A 61 4.50 8.79 13.89
C TRP A 61 4.18 9.90 12.90
N ALA A 62 4.57 9.70 11.62
CA ALA A 62 4.22 10.58 10.52
C ALA A 62 4.05 9.76 9.23
N TYR A 63 3.14 10.20 8.38
CA TYR A 63 2.84 9.51 7.13
C TYR A 63 3.19 10.41 5.94
N TYR A 64 4.01 9.89 5.04
CA TYR A 64 4.60 10.61 3.91
C TYR A 64 4.09 10.08 2.57
N ARG A 65 4.47 10.76 1.48
CA ARG A 65 4.15 10.38 0.11
C ARG A 65 5.42 10.35 -0.71
N PHE A 66 5.66 9.21 -1.40
CA PHE A 66 6.82 9.02 -2.26
C PHE A 66 6.40 8.69 -3.68
N ASP A 67 6.91 9.46 -4.63
CA ASP A 67 6.83 9.18 -6.06
C ASP A 67 8.08 8.40 -6.48
N ILE A 68 7.93 7.10 -6.68
CA ILE A 68 9.02 6.18 -7.02
C ILE A 68 8.72 5.55 -8.37
N ALA A 69 9.59 5.81 -9.35
CA ALA A 69 9.49 5.19 -10.66
C ALA A 69 9.68 3.64 -10.58
N PRO A 70 9.06 2.86 -11.49
CA PRO A 70 9.17 1.39 -11.45
C PRO A 70 10.60 0.86 -11.47
N GLU A 71 11.49 1.49 -12.21
CA GLU A 71 12.92 1.15 -12.31
C GLU A 71 13.69 1.34 -11.00
N ASP A 72 13.26 2.29 -10.17
CA ASP A 72 13.89 2.63 -8.90
C ASP A 72 13.31 1.85 -7.71
N PHE A 73 12.18 1.14 -7.91
CA PHE A 73 11.42 0.57 -6.82
C PHE A 73 12.19 -0.46 -5.99
N ALA A 74 12.99 -1.32 -6.64
CA ALA A 74 13.79 -2.32 -5.94
C ALA A 74 14.87 -1.68 -5.03
N GLN A 75 15.47 -0.58 -5.47
CA GLN A 75 16.41 0.19 -4.66
C GLN A 75 15.68 0.93 -3.54
N ALA A 76 14.53 1.54 -3.85
CA ALA A 76 13.75 2.28 -2.88
C ALA A 76 13.31 1.41 -1.70
N ILE A 77 12.87 0.15 -1.92
CA ILE A 77 12.49 -0.78 -0.84
C ILE A 77 13.63 -1.00 0.15
N LYS A 78 14.87 -1.14 -0.33
CA LYS A 78 16.06 -1.28 0.53
C LYS A 78 16.30 -0.02 1.36
N LEU A 79 16.26 1.15 0.71
CA LEU A 79 16.46 2.44 1.38
C LEU A 79 15.37 2.73 2.41
N PHE A 80 14.10 2.44 2.11
CA PHE A 80 13.01 2.55 3.09
C PHE A 80 13.27 1.68 4.33
N HIS A 81 13.76 0.45 4.12
CA HIS A 81 14.08 -0.45 5.22
C HIS A 81 15.24 0.07 6.07
N GLU A 82 16.31 0.56 5.43
CA GLU A 82 17.49 1.15 6.07
C GLU A 82 17.13 2.44 6.84
N ASP A 83 16.22 3.25 6.31
CA ASP A 83 15.70 4.47 6.94
C ASP A 83 14.60 4.19 8.00
N ASN A 84 14.36 2.90 8.32
CA ASN A 84 13.42 2.44 9.33
C ASN A 84 11.96 2.89 9.11
N PHE A 85 11.50 2.97 7.86
CA PHE A 85 10.08 3.17 7.61
C PHE A 85 9.30 1.97 8.16
N PHE A 86 8.51 2.24 9.19
CA PHE A 86 7.76 1.20 9.91
C PHE A 86 6.73 0.49 9.04
N GLY A 87 6.13 1.21 8.09
CA GLY A 87 5.16 0.63 7.18
C GLY A 87 5.01 1.43 5.89
N LEU A 88 4.70 0.71 4.81
CA LEU A 88 4.46 1.29 3.50
C LEU A 88 3.11 0.81 2.95
N ASN A 89 2.31 1.74 2.41
CA ASN A 89 1.23 1.36 1.52
C ASN A 89 1.70 1.47 0.07
N LEU A 90 1.40 0.46 -0.71
CA LEU A 90 1.74 0.43 -2.12
C LEU A 90 0.52 0.64 -2.99
N THR A 91 0.66 1.50 -4.01
CA THR A 91 -0.33 1.65 -5.05
C THR A 91 0.30 1.40 -6.43
N ILE A 92 -0.42 1.70 -7.51
CA ILE A 92 0.05 1.51 -8.87
C ILE A 92 1.41 2.22 -9.07
N PRO A 93 2.40 1.54 -9.70
CA PRO A 93 2.38 0.19 -10.28
C PRO A 93 2.96 -0.90 -9.38
N HIS A 94 3.22 -0.63 -8.10
CA HIS A 94 4.16 -1.38 -7.26
C HIS A 94 3.59 -2.62 -6.56
N LYS A 95 2.27 -2.77 -6.43
CA LYS A 95 1.64 -3.86 -5.66
C LYS A 95 2.09 -5.27 -6.09
N VAL A 96 2.25 -5.49 -7.39
CA VAL A 96 2.73 -6.77 -7.94
C VAL A 96 4.25 -6.86 -7.87
N ASN A 97 4.94 -5.76 -8.16
CA ASN A 97 6.40 -5.72 -8.20
C ASN A 97 7.04 -5.99 -6.82
N ALA A 98 6.33 -5.69 -5.75
CA ALA A 98 6.80 -5.91 -4.39
C ALA A 98 7.00 -7.39 -4.06
N MET A 99 6.23 -8.30 -4.65
CA MET A 99 6.20 -9.72 -4.29
C MET A 99 7.56 -10.42 -4.36
N GLY A 100 8.44 -9.99 -5.27
CA GLY A 100 9.80 -10.52 -5.38
C GLY A 100 10.87 -9.81 -4.55
N LEU A 101 10.49 -8.78 -3.78
CA LEU A 101 11.42 -7.87 -3.08
C LEU A 101 11.25 -7.90 -1.55
N ILE A 102 10.22 -8.56 -1.05
CA ILE A 102 9.86 -8.61 0.39
C ILE A 102 10.28 -9.92 1.02
N HIS A 103 10.52 -9.92 2.32
CA HIS A 103 10.98 -11.08 3.09
C HIS A 103 9.87 -12.10 3.32
N GLY A 104 8.73 -11.65 3.84
CA GLY A 104 7.56 -12.49 4.14
C GLY A 104 6.33 -12.06 3.35
N VAL A 105 5.43 -12.99 3.10
CA VAL A 105 4.18 -12.76 2.38
C VAL A 105 3.03 -13.43 3.12
N SER A 106 1.98 -12.68 3.44
CA SER A 106 0.76 -13.24 4.00
C SER A 106 0.04 -14.13 2.99
N ALA A 107 -0.75 -15.10 3.47
CA ALA A 107 -1.51 -16.00 2.61
C ALA A 107 -2.42 -15.25 1.62
N ASP A 108 -3.06 -14.16 2.06
CA ASP A 108 -3.90 -13.34 1.20
C ASP A 108 -3.10 -12.65 0.09
N ALA A 109 -1.96 -12.05 0.44
CA ALA A 109 -1.08 -11.40 -0.53
C ALA A 109 -0.49 -12.41 -1.54
N GLU A 110 -0.14 -13.61 -1.08
CA GLU A 110 0.35 -14.69 -1.93
C GLU A 110 -0.71 -15.15 -2.94
N GLN A 111 -1.95 -15.40 -2.48
CA GLN A 111 -3.06 -15.79 -3.36
C GLN A 111 -3.39 -14.70 -4.39
N MET A 112 -3.32 -13.43 -3.98
CA MET A 112 -3.60 -12.28 -4.85
C MET A 112 -2.43 -11.96 -5.80
N GLY A 113 -1.22 -12.48 -5.51
CA GLY A 113 -0.01 -12.14 -6.25
C GLY A 113 0.31 -10.64 -6.20
N ALA A 114 -0.05 -9.96 -5.10
CA ALA A 114 0.11 -8.53 -4.92
C ALA A 114 0.07 -8.16 -3.44
N ALA A 115 0.91 -7.22 -3.02
CA ALA A 115 0.89 -6.63 -1.68
C ALA A 115 0.56 -5.13 -1.78
N ASN A 116 -0.35 -4.65 -0.94
CA ASN A 116 -0.66 -3.22 -0.82
C ASN A 116 -0.17 -2.60 0.49
N THR A 117 0.30 -3.42 1.42
CA THR A 117 0.76 -3.00 2.74
C THR A 117 2.01 -3.78 3.09
N LEU A 118 3.08 -3.05 3.42
CA LEU A 118 4.32 -3.62 3.89
C LEU A 118 4.56 -3.19 5.34
N VAL A 119 5.01 -4.12 6.17
CA VAL A 119 5.36 -3.88 7.57
C VAL A 119 6.83 -4.22 7.77
N TRP A 120 7.55 -3.32 8.42
CA TRP A 120 8.98 -3.49 8.70
C TRP A 120 9.23 -4.71 9.58
N GLY A 121 10.22 -5.50 9.22
CA GLY A 121 10.76 -6.61 9.98
C GLY A 121 12.29 -6.59 9.97
N GLU A 122 12.93 -7.29 10.88
CA GLU A 122 14.39 -7.30 11.02
C GLU A 122 15.13 -7.74 9.74
N HIS A 123 14.53 -8.66 8.96
CA HIS A 123 15.13 -9.24 7.77
C HIS A 123 14.59 -8.68 6.46
N GLY A 124 13.74 -7.66 6.54
CA GLY A 124 13.04 -7.04 5.41
C GLY A 124 11.57 -6.79 5.68
N TYR A 125 10.84 -6.35 4.69
CA TYR A 125 9.40 -6.12 4.83
C TYR A 125 8.59 -7.41 4.73
N ASP A 126 7.55 -7.51 5.55
CA ASP A 126 6.48 -8.49 5.41
C ASP A 126 5.29 -7.85 4.66
N GLY A 127 4.78 -8.53 3.64
CA GLY A 127 3.74 -8.02 2.74
C GLY A 127 2.37 -8.61 3.02
N PHE A 128 1.37 -7.73 2.99
CA PHE A 128 -0.04 -8.04 3.21
C PHE A 128 -0.88 -7.46 2.07
N ASN A 129 -2.09 -7.99 1.91
CA ASN A 129 -3.07 -7.41 1.00
C ASN A 129 -4.42 -7.22 1.68
N THR A 130 -4.82 -5.97 1.83
CA THR A 130 -6.11 -5.58 2.45
C THR A 130 -7.17 -5.16 1.43
N ASP A 131 -6.85 -5.13 0.14
CA ASP A 131 -7.76 -4.66 -0.92
C ASP A 131 -8.99 -5.55 -1.05
N GLY A 132 -8.80 -6.89 -1.00
CA GLY A 132 -9.89 -7.85 -1.11
C GLY A 132 -10.87 -7.75 0.05
N PHE A 133 -10.34 -7.75 1.28
CA PHE A 133 -11.16 -7.56 2.48
C PHE A 133 -11.90 -6.22 2.46
N GLY A 134 -11.21 -5.13 2.07
CA GLY A 134 -11.80 -3.81 1.94
C GLY A 134 -12.94 -3.77 0.95
N LEU A 135 -12.77 -4.40 -0.23
CA LEU A 135 -13.83 -4.51 -1.22
C LEU A 135 -15.06 -5.25 -0.67
N LYS A 136 -14.87 -6.42 -0.09
CA LYS A 136 -15.93 -7.21 0.52
C LYS A 136 -16.70 -6.42 1.55
N LYS A 137 -15.98 -5.77 2.47
CA LYS A 137 -16.55 -4.99 3.55
C LYS A 137 -17.33 -3.79 3.01
N GLY A 138 -16.77 -3.02 2.09
CA GLY A 138 -17.44 -1.89 1.47
C GLY A 138 -18.71 -2.28 0.71
N LEU A 139 -18.68 -3.36 -0.09
CA LEU A 139 -19.87 -3.86 -0.76
C LEU A 139 -20.99 -4.22 0.21
N LYS A 140 -20.65 -4.85 1.34
CA LYS A 140 -21.63 -5.24 2.35
C LYS A 140 -22.17 -4.05 3.15
N GLU A 141 -21.29 -3.18 3.63
CA GLU A 141 -21.68 -2.07 4.53
C GLU A 141 -22.35 -0.93 3.77
N ASP A 142 -21.86 -0.57 2.59
CA ASP A 142 -22.35 0.60 1.85
C ASP A 142 -23.50 0.25 0.90
N LEU A 143 -23.51 -0.96 0.34
CA LEU A 143 -24.47 -1.36 -0.70
C LEU A 143 -25.37 -2.54 -0.31
N GLY A 144 -25.12 -3.20 0.82
CA GLY A 144 -25.86 -4.41 1.23
C GLY A 144 -25.63 -5.61 0.31
N ILE A 145 -24.53 -5.61 -0.49
CA ILE A 145 -24.26 -6.64 -1.47
C ILE A 145 -23.30 -7.69 -0.88
N GLU A 146 -23.70 -8.97 -0.98
CA GLU A 146 -22.83 -10.11 -0.75
C GLU A 146 -22.44 -10.75 -2.08
N LEU A 147 -21.16 -11.17 -2.19
CA LEU A 147 -20.59 -11.69 -3.43
C LEU A 147 -21.03 -13.13 -3.74
N LYS A 148 -21.52 -13.88 -2.75
CA LYS A 148 -21.93 -15.28 -2.92
C LYS A 148 -22.99 -15.44 -4.01
N ASN A 149 -22.74 -16.38 -4.91
CA ASN A 149 -23.61 -16.70 -6.06
C ASN A 149 -23.82 -15.53 -7.06
N LYS A 150 -23.03 -14.47 -6.98
CA LYS A 150 -23.10 -13.35 -7.93
C LYS A 150 -22.27 -13.61 -9.19
N THR A 151 -22.68 -13.00 -10.28
CA THR A 151 -21.84 -12.83 -11.46
C THR A 151 -21.19 -11.45 -11.38
N VAL A 152 -19.87 -11.41 -11.51
CA VAL A 152 -19.04 -10.19 -11.37
C VAL A 152 -18.34 -9.91 -12.68
N ILE A 153 -18.28 -8.64 -13.07
CA ILE A 153 -17.48 -8.15 -14.20
C ILE A 153 -16.40 -7.24 -13.62
N LEU A 154 -15.14 -7.59 -13.87
CA LEU A 154 -13.98 -6.79 -13.48
C LEU A 154 -13.43 -6.04 -14.70
N LEU A 155 -13.29 -4.75 -14.59
CA LEU A 155 -12.71 -3.90 -15.61
C LEU A 155 -11.24 -3.60 -15.26
N GLY A 156 -10.32 -4.31 -15.87
CA GLY A 156 -8.89 -4.25 -15.64
C GLY A 156 -8.30 -5.54 -15.07
N SER A 157 -6.96 -5.65 -15.06
CA SER A 157 -6.20 -6.82 -14.56
C SER A 157 -4.99 -6.44 -13.71
N GLY A 158 -4.95 -5.22 -13.17
CA GLY A 158 -3.90 -4.75 -12.25
C GLY A 158 -4.02 -5.34 -10.84
N GLY A 159 -3.18 -4.88 -9.91
CA GLY A 159 -3.14 -5.39 -8.53
C GLY A 159 -4.48 -5.35 -7.80
N ALA A 160 -5.26 -4.27 -7.96
CA ALA A 160 -6.59 -4.16 -7.36
C ALA A 160 -7.59 -5.16 -7.97
N ALA A 161 -7.53 -5.38 -9.30
CA ALA A 161 -8.39 -6.36 -9.96
C ALA A 161 -8.03 -7.80 -9.55
N ARG A 162 -6.75 -8.10 -9.33
CA ARG A 162 -6.30 -9.40 -8.80
C ARG A 162 -6.88 -9.66 -7.41
N ALA A 163 -6.77 -8.67 -6.51
CA ALA A 163 -7.33 -8.76 -5.17
C ALA A 163 -8.85 -8.95 -5.21
N ALA A 164 -9.56 -8.20 -6.07
CA ALA A 164 -11.00 -8.33 -6.26
C ALA A 164 -11.38 -9.71 -6.80
N ALA A 165 -10.67 -10.24 -7.80
CA ALA A 165 -10.93 -11.55 -8.37
C ALA A 165 -10.76 -12.67 -7.32
N VAL A 166 -9.66 -12.66 -6.58
CA VAL A 166 -9.40 -13.63 -5.51
C VAL A 166 -10.48 -13.53 -4.44
N GLN A 167 -10.83 -12.32 -3.99
CA GLN A 167 -11.89 -12.13 -3.00
C GLN A 167 -13.24 -12.67 -3.49
N CYS A 168 -13.58 -12.42 -4.76
CA CYS A 168 -14.80 -12.96 -5.36
C CYS A 168 -14.82 -14.50 -5.33
N LEU A 169 -13.69 -15.15 -5.62
CA LEU A 169 -13.57 -16.61 -5.54
C LEU A 169 -13.74 -17.11 -4.11
N LEU A 170 -13.05 -16.49 -3.14
CA LEU A 170 -13.13 -16.85 -1.73
C LEU A 170 -14.55 -16.69 -1.16
N ASP A 171 -15.29 -15.69 -1.62
CA ASP A 171 -16.68 -15.45 -1.20
C ASP A 171 -17.72 -16.25 -2.00
N GLY A 172 -17.30 -17.12 -2.90
CA GLY A 172 -18.17 -18.04 -3.62
C GLY A 172 -19.03 -17.38 -4.71
N CYS A 173 -18.45 -16.43 -5.48
CA CYS A 173 -19.09 -15.94 -6.69
C CYS A 173 -19.39 -17.07 -7.67
N ALA A 174 -20.53 -16.99 -8.36
CA ALA A 174 -20.91 -17.97 -9.39
C ALA A 174 -20.05 -17.84 -10.66
N LYS A 175 -19.68 -16.60 -11.03
CA LYS A 175 -18.90 -16.35 -12.25
C LYS A 175 -18.19 -15.01 -12.19
N ILE A 176 -16.98 -14.96 -12.76
CA ILE A 176 -16.20 -13.74 -12.91
C ILE A 176 -15.83 -13.57 -14.37
N TYR A 177 -16.12 -12.40 -14.92
CA TYR A 177 -15.63 -11.96 -16.23
C TYR A 177 -14.59 -10.89 -16.02
N ILE A 178 -13.44 -11.01 -16.69
CA ILE A 178 -12.37 -10.00 -16.63
C ILE A 178 -12.24 -9.39 -18.03
N SER A 179 -12.40 -8.08 -18.11
CA SER A 179 -12.16 -7.30 -19.33
C SER A 179 -10.92 -6.43 -19.13
N ASN A 180 -9.95 -6.57 -20.03
CA ASN A 180 -8.72 -5.79 -19.98
C ASN A 180 -8.32 -5.31 -21.37
N ARG A 181 -7.61 -4.18 -21.42
CA ARG A 181 -7.13 -3.57 -22.66
C ARG A 181 -6.13 -4.48 -23.42
N SER A 182 -5.30 -5.22 -22.71
CA SER A 182 -4.38 -6.20 -23.29
C SER A 182 -4.65 -7.61 -22.76
N LEU A 183 -4.57 -8.60 -23.67
CA LEU A 183 -4.78 -10.02 -23.34
C LEU A 183 -3.57 -10.66 -22.64
N GLU A 184 -2.40 -10.03 -22.68
CA GLU A 184 -1.12 -10.54 -22.17
C GLU A 184 -0.88 -10.27 -20.67
N ARG A 185 -1.89 -9.74 -19.97
CA ARG A 185 -1.82 -9.45 -18.53
C ARG A 185 -2.84 -10.24 -17.74
#